data_98c7a796a9d8522e86803baa29b9782f
#
_entry.id   98c7a796a9d8522e86803baa29b9782f
#
_cell.length_a   1.000
_cell.length_b   1.000
_cell.length_c   1.000
_cell.angle_alpha   90.00
_cell.angle_beta   90.00
_cell.angle_gamma   90.00
#
_symmetry.space_group_name_H-M   'P 1'
#
loop_
_entity.id
_entity.type
_entity.pdbx_description
1 polymer ?
#
loop_
_entity_poly.entity_id
_entity_poly.type
_entity_poly.pdbx_seq_one_letter_code
_entity_poly.pdbx_strand_id
1 'polypeptide(L)'
;MTEGHRWFQPGHDKTSVSQFMRHRAKSVGIRFRSQESLAMTAKLTVIEHPLVRHKISLLRDQQTKSIVFRAVVREIAQLMTYEATRDLVLVDRDIETPVAPMTAQVLAHPAPVLVSILRAGNAMLDGVLDLLPMASVAHIGMYRDHETLEAIEYSFNGPPDIAERLNLVVDPMLATANSGIAAISRLKEKGVRDLRMMSILAAPEGLTAFAAAHPDVPVFVGEVDERLNEKGYIVPGLGDAGDRSYGT
;
A
#
# COMPACT_ATOMS: atom_id res chain seq x y z
N MET A 1 -58.50 -3.86 22.98
CA MET A 1 -57.73 -5.05 22.54
C MET A 1 -56.40 -4.54 22.07
N THR A 2 -55.41 -4.61 22.92
CA THR A 2 -54.05 -4.08 22.71
C THR A 2 -53.08 -5.28 22.70
N GLU A 3 -52.54 -5.63 21.55
CA GLU A 3 -51.50 -6.63 21.45
C GLU A 3 -50.13 -5.96 21.60
N GLY A 4 -49.41 -6.39 22.61
CA GLY A 4 -48.08 -5.89 22.94
C GLY A 4 -46.97 -6.53 22.09
N HIS A 5 -46.11 -5.70 21.49
CA HIS A 5 -44.90 -6.14 20.86
C HIS A 5 -43.86 -6.53 21.91
N ARG A 6 -43.46 -7.79 21.90
CA ARG A 6 -42.38 -8.34 22.71
C ARG A 6 -41.06 -8.15 21.97
N TRP A 7 -40.16 -7.30 22.47
CA TRP A 7 -38.80 -7.15 21.96
C TRP A 7 -37.93 -8.34 22.37
N PHE A 8 -37.21 -8.87 21.42
CA PHE A 8 -36.23 -9.94 21.58
C PHE A 8 -35.06 -9.45 22.45
N GLN A 9 -34.76 -10.15 23.56
CA GLN A 9 -33.52 -10.00 24.31
C GLN A 9 -32.48 -11.00 23.76
N PRO A 10 -31.25 -10.59 23.41
CA PRO A 10 -30.19 -11.53 23.05
C PRO A 10 -29.54 -12.10 24.31
N GLY A 11 -29.69 -13.40 24.52
CA GLY A 11 -28.94 -14.14 25.52
C GLY A 11 -27.47 -14.22 25.13
N HIS A 12 -26.59 -13.68 25.98
CA HIS A 12 -25.15 -13.79 25.86
C HIS A 12 -24.65 -15.19 26.23
N ASP A 13 -24.39 -16.04 25.24
CA ASP A 13 -23.53 -17.20 25.44
C ASP A 13 -22.08 -16.84 24.98
N LYS A 14 -21.24 -16.47 25.95
CA LYS A 14 -19.83 -16.14 25.75
C LYS A 14 -18.93 -17.36 25.60
N THR A 15 -19.46 -18.56 25.64
CA THR A 15 -18.69 -19.82 25.66
C THR A 15 -18.41 -20.37 24.25
N SER A 16 -19.23 -20.05 23.25
CA SER A 16 -19.10 -20.64 21.91
C SER A 16 -18.03 -20.00 21.05
N VAL A 17 -17.77 -18.69 21.21
CA VAL A 17 -16.79 -17.96 20.37
C VAL A 17 -15.34 -18.30 20.76
N SER A 18 -15.07 -18.53 22.05
CA SER A 18 -13.72 -18.88 22.51
C SER A 18 -13.30 -20.31 22.13
N GLN A 19 -14.27 -21.22 21.98
CA GLN A 19 -14.02 -22.60 21.58
C GLN A 19 -13.80 -22.71 20.06
N PHE A 20 -14.48 -21.89 19.25
CA PHE A 20 -14.30 -21.86 17.80
C PHE A 20 -12.92 -21.29 17.40
N MET A 21 -12.42 -20.32 18.16
CA MET A 21 -11.09 -19.73 17.91
C MET A 21 -9.93 -20.67 18.28
N ARG A 22 -10.10 -21.58 19.24
CA ARG A 22 -9.03 -22.52 19.67
C ARG A 22 -8.87 -23.72 18.76
N HIS A 23 -9.86 -24.06 17.92
CA HIS A 23 -9.78 -25.22 17.01
C HIS A 23 -9.08 -24.90 15.67
N ARG A 24 -9.01 -23.63 15.26
CA ARG A 24 -8.35 -23.23 14.02
C ARG A 24 -6.84 -23.00 14.12
N ALA A 25 -6.30 -22.91 15.35
CA ALA A 25 -4.86 -22.68 15.57
C ALA A 25 -4.00 -23.95 15.49
N LYS A 26 -4.58 -25.14 15.27
CA LYS A 26 -3.84 -26.43 15.31
C LYS A 26 -3.67 -27.14 13.98
N SER A 27 -4.14 -26.59 12.85
CA SER A 27 -4.10 -27.34 11.57
C SER A 27 -3.26 -26.74 10.44
N VAL A 28 -2.48 -25.69 10.68
CA VAL A 28 -1.47 -25.24 9.69
C VAL A 28 -0.16 -25.00 10.41
N GLY A 29 0.69 -26.01 10.39
CA GLY A 29 2.04 -25.99 10.97
C GLY A 29 3.02 -25.18 10.12
N ILE A 30 2.74 -23.91 9.87
CA ILE A 30 3.71 -22.97 9.32
C ILE A 30 4.35 -22.27 10.52
N ARG A 31 5.58 -22.70 10.87
CA ARG A 31 6.44 -21.94 11.78
C ARG A 31 6.78 -20.62 11.10
N PHE A 32 6.05 -19.55 11.43
CA PHE A 32 6.55 -18.20 11.22
C PHE A 32 7.87 -18.07 12.00
N ARG A 33 8.99 -17.99 11.28
CA ARG A 33 10.20 -17.39 11.85
C ARG A 33 9.79 -16.01 12.32
N SER A 34 9.96 -15.78 13.61
CA SER A 34 9.51 -14.65 14.39
C SER A 34 9.48 -13.33 13.61
N GLN A 35 8.33 -12.64 13.64
CA GLN A 35 8.16 -11.25 13.20
C GLN A 35 9.18 -10.29 13.85
N GLU A 36 9.79 -10.68 14.97
CA GLU A 36 10.84 -9.93 15.66
C GLU A 36 12.15 -9.78 14.87
N SER A 37 12.46 -10.68 13.92
CA SER A 37 13.66 -10.58 13.09
C SER A 37 13.51 -9.61 11.91
N LEU A 38 12.29 -9.34 11.44
CA LEU A 38 12.02 -8.35 10.38
C LEU A 38 11.86 -6.92 10.92
N ALA A 39 11.60 -6.76 12.22
CA ALA A 39 11.36 -5.47 12.86
C ALA A 39 12.62 -4.59 13.04
N MET A 40 13.81 -5.05 12.65
CA MET A 40 15.06 -4.33 12.89
C MET A 40 15.55 -3.44 11.73
N THR A 41 14.82 -3.38 10.59
CA THR A 41 15.30 -2.57 9.45
C THR A 41 14.12 -2.10 8.61
N ALA A 42 13.93 -0.81 8.52
CA ALA A 42 12.81 -0.07 7.93
C ALA A 42 11.47 -0.24 8.68
N LYS A 43 10.71 0.84 8.79
CA LYS A 43 9.37 0.84 9.42
C LYS A 43 8.38 0.14 8.48
N LEU A 44 8.34 -1.21 8.50
CA LEU A 44 7.37 -1.99 7.75
C LEU A 44 6.01 -1.95 8.45
N THR A 45 4.98 -1.51 7.73
CA THR A 45 3.59 -1.58 8.15
C THR A 45 2.81 -2.51 7.23
N VAL A 46 2.38 -3.67 7.74
CA VAL A 46 1.44 -4.54 7.05
C VAL A 46 0.02 -4.11 7.42
N ILE A 47 -0.81 -3.83 6.41
CA ILE A 47 -2.18 -3.31 6.62
C ILE A 47 -3.13 -4.49 6.84
N GLU A 48 -3.26 -4.91 8.11
CA GLU A 48 -4.07 -6.06 8.52
C GLU A 48 -5.58 -5.73 8.57
N HIS A 49 -6.13 -5.16 7.51
CA HIS A 49 -7.54 -4.83 7.44
C HIS A 49 -8.33 -5.89 6.64
N PRO A 50 -9.49 -6.40 7.15
CA PRO A 50 -10.27 -7.44 6.45
C PRO A 50 -10.67 -7.07 5.03
N LEU A 51 -11.00 -5.81 4.75
CA LEU A 51 -11.32 -5.35 3.39
C LEU A 51 -10.10 -5.41 2.47
N VAL A 52 -8.90 -5.07 2.95
CA VAL A 52 -7.67 -5.17 2.16
C VAL A 52 -7.39 -6.62 1.80
N ARG A 53 -7.44 -7.52 2.78
CA ARG A 53 -7.26 -8.97 2.57
C ARG A 53 -8.28 -9.56 1.59
N HIS A 54 -9.56 -9.19 1.75
CA HIS A 54 -10.61 -9.63 0.83
C HIS A 54 -10.34 -9.16 -0.60
N LYS A 55 -9.97 -7.88 -0.78
CA LYS A 55 -9.69 -7.31 -2.10
C LYS A 55 -8.43 -7.92 -2.73
N ILE A 56 -7.38 -8.19 -1.95
CA ILE A 56 -6.20 -8.92 -2.42
C ILE A 56 -6.60 -10.32 -2.91
N SER A 57 -7.50 -11.02 -2.22
CA SER A 57 -7.99 -12.34 -2.68
C SER A 57 -8.67 -12.25 -4.05
N LEU A 58 -9.41 -11.16 -4.34
CA LEU A 58 -9.97 -10.92 -5.67
C LEU A 58 -8.90 -10.68 -6.74
N LEU A 59 -7.81 -9.98 -6.39
CA LEU A 59 -6.68 -9.77 -7.31
C LEU A 59 -5.92 -11.08 -7.61
N ARG A 60 -5.84 -11.99 -6.63
CA ARG A 60 -5.14 -13.28 -6.79
C ARG A 60 -5.85 -14.22 -7.75
N ASP A 61 -7.18 -14.15 -7.85
CA ASP A 61 -7.95 -15.01 -8.74
C ASP A 61 -7.58 -14.73 -10.20
N GLN A 62 -7.08 -15.76 -10.90
CA GLN A 62 -6.70 -15.69 -12.31
C GLN A 62 -7.88 -15.36 -13.23
N GLN A 63 -9.13 -15.62 -12.79
CA GLN A 63 -10.34 -15.30 -13.55
C GLN A 63 -10.71 -13.81 -13.49
N THR A 64 -10.08 -13.04 -12.60
CA THR A 64 -10.35 -11.60 -12.47
C THR A 64 -9.88 -10.84 -13.71
N LYS A 65 -10.85 -10.33 -14.47
CA LYS A 65 -10.61 -9.58 -15.71
C LYS A 65 -9.99 -8.21 -15.41
N SER A 66 -9.23 -7.66 -16.36
CA SER A 66 -8.47 -6.40 -16.20
C SER A 66 -9.32 -5.22 -15.72
N ILE A 67 -10.58 -5.11 -16.16
CA ILE A 67 -11.48 -4.03 -15.71
C ILE A 67 -11.77 -4.12 -14.19
N VAL A 68 -12.01 -5.34 -13.69
CA VAL A 68 -12.24 -5.59 -12.25
C VAL A 68 -10.93 -5.46 -11.49
N PHE A 69 -9.84 -5.98 -12.05
CA PHE A 69 -8.50 -5.90 -11.46
C PHE A 69 -8.11 -4.45 -11.18
N ARG A 70 -8.23 -3.54 -12.18
CA ARG A 70 -7.96 -2.10 -11.98
C ARG A 70 -8.86 -1.47 -10.92
N ALA A 71 -10.15 -1.79 -10.92
CA ALA A 71 -11.07 -1.26 -9.92
C ALA A 71 -10.66 -1.67 -8.50
N VAL A 72 -10.31 -2.95 -8.31
CA VAL A 72 -9.89 -3.48 -7.01
C VAL A 72 -8.52 -2.91 -6.59
N VAL A 73 -7.56 -2.75 -7.51
CA VAL A 73 -6.28 -2.07 -7.24
C VAL A 73 -6.51 -0.64 -6.75
N ARG A 74 -7.39 0.12 -7.42
CA ARG A 74 -7.78 1.49 -7.01
C ARG A 74 -8.35 1.53 -5.59
N GLU A 75 -9.26 0.62 -5.25
CA GLU A 75 -9.87 0.54 -3.92
C GLU A 75 -8.86 0.16 -2.83
N ILE A 76 -7.93 -0.77 -3.12
CA ILE A 76 -6.83 -1.09 -2.19
C ILE A 76 -5.92 0.12 -2.00
N ALA A 77 -5.57 0.81 -3.08
CA ALA A 77 -4.72 2.00 -3.01
C ALA A 77 -5.33 3.10 -2.12
N GLN A 78 -6.67 3.30 -2.16
CA GLN A 78 -7.39 4.20 -1.25
C GLN A 78 -7.19 3.79 0.22
N LEU A 79 -7.45 2.52 0.54
CA LEU A 79 -7.33 2.01 1.92
C LEU A 79 -5.89 2.11 2.42
N MET A 80 -4.92 1.82 1.58
CA MET A 80 -3.50 1.94 1.91
C MET A 80 -3.07 3.39 2.10
N THR A 81 -3.57 4.31 1.29
CA THR A 81 -3.29 5.75 1.42
C THR A 81 -3.78 6.28 2.76
N TYR A 82 -4.97 5.89 3.19
CA TYR A 82 -5.51 6.28 4.50
C TYR A 82 -4.56 5.88 5.64
N GLU A 83 -3.98 4.68 5.60
CA GLU A 83 -3.00 4.24 6.59
C GLU A 83 -1.64 4.95 6.43
N ALA A 84 -1.17 5.08 5.20
CA ALA A 84 0.13 5.69 4.92
C ALA A 84 0.18 7.20 5.21
N THR A 85 -0.96 7.85 5.42
CA THR A 85 -1.08 9.27 5.72
C THR A 85 -1.60 9.56 7.14
N ARG A 86 -1.64 8.56 8.03
CA ARG A 86 -2.22 8.64 9.37
C ARG A 86 -1.54 9.68 10.28
N ASP A 87 -0.28 9.96 10.06
CA ASP A 87 0.57 10.85 10.85
C ASP A 87 0.80 12.22 10.21
N LEU A 88 0.02 12.59 9.18
CA LEU A 88 0.10 13.93 8.60
C LEU A 88 -0.23 14.98 9.64
N VAL A 89 0.60 16.03 9.69
CA VAL A 89 0.46 17.13 10.65
C VAL A 89 -0.65 18.07 10.23
N LEU A 90 -1.49 18.45 11.20
CA LEU A 90 -2.54 19.43 11.02
C LEU A 90 -2.15 20.76 11.69
N VAL A 91 -2.62 21.86 11.13
CA VAL A 91 -2.50 23.21 11.68
C VAL A 91 -3.86 23.87 11.78
N ASP A 92 -3.98 24.78 12.73
CA ASP A 92 -5.19 25.55 12.94
C ASP A 92 -5.34 26.63 11.85
N ARG A 93 -6.58 26.78 11.34
CA ARG A 93 -6.96 27.76 10.35
C ARG A 93 -8.35 28.30 10.67
N ASP A 94 -8.48 29.63 10.75
CA ASP A 94 -9.77 30.26 10.92
C ASP A 94 -10.59 30.16 9.63
N ILE A 95 -11.82 29.67 9.78
CA ILE A 95 -12.80 29.54 8.72
C ILE A 95 -14.16 30.07 9.17
N GLU A 96 -15.06 30.29 8.21
CA GLU A 96 -16.44 30.59 8.46
C GLU A 96 -17.32 29.45 7.93
N THR A 97 -18.13 28.85 8.81
CA THR A 97 -19.16 27.88 8.44
C THR A 97 -20.43 28.59 8.06
N PRO A 98 -21.42 27.94 7.44
CA PRO A 98 -22.72 28.56 7.18
C PRO A 98 -23.46 29.04 8.44
N VAL A 99 -22.98 28.69 9.64
CA VAL A 99 -23.65 28.99 10.92
C VAL A 99 -22.85 29.98 11.77
N ALA A 100 -21.52 29.82 11.84
CA ALA A 100 -20.64 30.59 12.72
C ALA A 100 -19.16 30.51 12.32
N PRO A 101 -18.34 31.52 12.68
CA PRO A 101 -16.90 31.42 12.61
C PRO A 101 -16.37 30.29 13.52
N MET A 102 -15.29 29.58 13.09
CA MET A 102 -14.60 28.59 13.90
C MET A 102 -13.15 28.46 13.46
N THR A 103 -12.33 27.91 14.34
CA THR A 103 -10.97 27.43 14.00
C THR A 103 -11.07 25.95 13.59
N ALA A 104 -10.64 25.63 12.37
CA ALA A 104 -10.60 24.27 11.82
C ALA A 104 -9.17 23.76 11.68
N GLN A 105 -9.00 22.45 11.65
CA GLN A 105 -7.71 21.83 11.40
C GLN A 105 -7.57 21.44 9.93
N VAL A 106 -6.46 21.87 9.32
CA VAL A 106 -6.12 21.59 7.93
C VAL A 106 -4.70 21.02 7.84
N LEU A 107 -4.36 20.38 6.73
CA LEU A 107 -3.00 19.88 6.54
C LEU A 107 -1.98 21.02 6.64
N ALA A 108 -0.91 20.80 7.41
CA ALA A 108 0.16 21.77 7.66
C ALA A 108 0.99 22.12 6.42
N HIS A 109 1.10 21.20 5.49
CA HIS A 109 1.95 21.29 4.31
C HIS A 109 1.15 21.12 3.03
N PRO A 110 1.70 21.49 1.86
CA PRO A 110 1.10 21.14 0.59
C PRO A 110 0.81 19.63 0.52
N ALA A 111 -0.21 19.25 -0.24
CA ALA A 111 -0.55 17.85 -0.45
C ALA A 111 0.68 17.06 -0.94
N PRO A 112 0.80 15.76 -0.62
CA PRO A 112 1.92 14.93 -1.04
C PRO A 112 2.12 14.92 -2.56
N VAL A 113 3.32 14.51 -2.99
CA VAL A 113 3.57 14.12 -4.37
C VAL A 113 3.38 12.61 -4.47
N LEU A 114 2.59 12.17 -5.45
CA LEU A 114 2.43 10.76 -5.77
C LEU A 114 3.47 10.39 -6.82
N VAL A 115 4.33 9.45 -6.51
CA VAL A 115 5.37 9.00 -7.43
C VAL A 115 5.03 7.61 -7.93
N SER A 116 4.60 7.51 -9.18
CA SER A 116 4.28 6.24 -9.82
C SER A 116 5.50 5.64 -10.51
N ILE A 117 5.83 4.41 -10.16
CA ILE A 117 6.81 3.62 -10.93
C ILE A 117 6.09 3.00 -12.13
N LEU A 118 6.43 3.46 -13.33
CA LEU A 118 5.81 3.01 -14.57
C LEU A 118 6.25 1.57 -14.88
N ARG A 119 5.33 0.73 -15.42
CA ARG A 119 3.92 0.97 -15.81
C ARG A 119 2.95 0.66 -14.67
N ALA A 120 3.25 -0.36 -13.85
CA ALA A 120 2.31 -0.97 -12.90
C ALA A 120 1.82 0.03 -11.82
N GLY A 121 2.67 0.95 -11.35
CA GLY A 121 2.31 1.95 -10.36
C GLY A 121 1.13 2.83 -10.76
N ASN A 122 0.92 3.07 -12.06
CA ASN A 122 -0.22 3.86 -12.54
C ASN A 122 -1.58 3.28 -12.15
N ALA A 123 -1.68 1.96 -11.98
CA ALA A 123 -2.94 1.35 -11.56
C ALA A 123 -3.37 1.76 -10.15
N MET A 124 -2.43 2.21 -9.30
CA MET A 124 -2.70 2.70 -7.96
C MET A 124 -3.01 4.20 -7.90
N LEU A 125 -2.57 4.99 -8.89
CA LEU A 125 -2.65 6.46 -8.86
C LEU A 125 -4.07 6.97 -8.64
N ASP A 126 -5.04 6.48 -9.41
CA ASP A 126 -6.43 6.96 -9.32
C ASP A 126 -6.99 6.77 -7.91
N GLY A 127 -6.66 5.65 -7.24
CA GLY A 127 -7.08 5.39 -5.88
C GLY A 127 -6.49 6.37 -4.88
N VAL A 128 -5.22 6.71 -5.03
CA VAL A 128 -4.56 7.69 -4.15
C VAL A 128 -5.11 9.10 -4.40
N LEU A 129 -5.30 9.49 -5.67
CA LEU A 129 -5.87 10.78 -6.05
C LEU A 129 -7.32 10.98 -5.59
N ASP A 130 -8.11 9.92 -5.47
CA ASP A 130 -9.46 10.02 -4.89
C ASP A 130 -9.46 10.52 -3.45
N LEU A 131 -8.44 10.17 -2.66
CA LEU A 131 -8.29 10.66 -1.27
C LEU A 131 -7.47 11.94 -1.18
N LEU A 132 -6.52 12.14 -2.08
CA LEU A 132 -5.62 13.27 -2.10
C LEU A 132 -5.75 14.04 -3.44
N PRO A 133 -6.91 14.62 -3.76
CA PRO A 133 -7.18 15.21 -5.07
C PRO A 133 -6.29 16.42 -5.38
N MET A 134 -5.67 17.04 -4.36
CA MET A 134 -4.74 18.15 -4.52
C MET A 134 -3.28 17.71 -4.69
N ALA A 135 -2.99 16.39 -4.65
CA ALA A 135 -1.64 15.87 -4.81
C ALA A 135 -1.12 16.11 -6.22
N SER A 136 0.16 16.46 -6.33
CA SER A 136 0.86 16.45 -7.61
C SER A 136 1.31 15.04 -7.96
N VAL A 137 1.48 14.74 -9.24
CA VAL A 137 1.94 13.41 -9.70
C VAL A 137 3.32 13.53 -10.31
N ALA A 138 4.19 12.60 -9.94
CA ALA A 138 5.46 12.35 -10.61
C ALA A 138 5.46 10.92 -11.19
N HIS A 139 6.15 10.75 -12.30
CA HIS A 139 6.33 9.45 -12.92
C HIS A 139 7.82 9.13 -13.02
N ILE A 140 8.17 7.90 -12.65
CA ILE A 140 9.51 7.35 -12.88
C ILE A 140 9.35 6.15 -13.81
N GLY A 141 9.86 6.31 -15.03
CA GLY A 141 9.93 5.24 -16.01
C GLY A 141 11.16 4.38 -15.77
N MET A 142 10.93 3.11 -15.46
CA MET A 142 11.97 2.11 -15.24
C MET A 142 11.76 0.94 -16.18
N TYR A 143 12.86 0.41 -16.75
CA TYR A 143 12.82 -0.91 -17.39
C TYR A 143 13.92 -1.78 -16.79
N ARG A 144 13.72 -3.08 -16.85
CA ARG A 144 14.74 -4.04 -16.43
C ARG A 144 15.64 -4.32 -17.65
N ASP A 145 16.92 -4.09 -17.49
CA ASP A 145 17.90 -4.53 -18.47
C ASP A 145 17.89 -6.06 -18.58
N HIS A 146 17.86 -6.58 -19.81
CA HIS A 146 17.72 -8.02 -20.06
C HIS A 146 19.00 -8.79 -19.76
N GLU A 147 20.17 -8.14 -19.78
CA GLU A 147 21.46 -8.77 -19.55
C GLU A 147 21.92 -8.63 -18.09
N THR A 148 21.82 -7.43 -17.53
CA THR A 148 22.27 -7.12 -16.16
C THR A 148 21.19 -7.33 -15.09
N LEU A 149 19.92 -7.40 -15.50
CA LEU A 149 18.73 -7.41 -14.63
C LEU A 149 18.60 -6.16 -13.74
N GLU A 150 19.38 -5.13 -13.99
CA GLU A 150 19.32 -3.87 -13.29
C GLU A 150 18.10 -3.03 -13.73
N ALA A 151 17.60 -2.19 -12.80
CA ALA A 151 16.55 -1.23 -13.11
C ALA A 151 17.17 0.04 -13.69
N ILE A 152 16.91 0.32 -14.96
CA ILE A 152 17.39 1.52 -15.67
C ILE A 152 16.27 2.54 -15.77
N GLU A 153 16.53 3.78 -15.27
CA GLU A 153 15.63 4.92 -15.49
C GLU A 153 15.72 5.39 -16.94
N TYR A 154 14.57 5.50 -17.60
CA TYR A 154 14.49 6.13 -18.94
C TYR A 154 13.72 7.46 -18.92
N SER A 155 12.98 7.76 -17.86
CA SER A 155 12.20 8.98 -17.75
C SER A 155 11.93 9.34 -16.30
N PHE A 156 12.07 10.62 -15.99
CA PHE A 156 11.57 11.22 -14.75
C PHE A 156 10.80 12.51 -15.10
N ASN A 157 9.58 12.61 -14.59
CA ASN A 157 8.77 13.83 -14.66
C ASN A 157 8.08 14.06 -13.33
N GLY A 158 8.25 15.25 -12.75
CA GLY A 158 7.64 15.59 -11.45
C GLY A 158 7.64 17.09 -11.18
N PRO A 159 6.93 17.55 -10.15
CA PRO A 159 6.84 18.97 -9.80
C PRO A 159 8.20 19.51 -9.33
N PRO A 160 8.46 20.81 -9.52
CA PRO A 160 9.75 21.42 -9.16
C PRO A 160 10.03 21.44 -7.66
N ASP A 161 8.98 21.45 -6.84
CA ASP A 161 9.02 21.47 -5.36
C ASP A 161 9.00 20.06 -4.73
N ILE A 162 9.26 19.01 -5.50
CA ILE A 162 9.20 17.60 -5.07
C ILE A 162 10.05 17.33 -3.82
N ALA A 163 11.20 18.01 -3.69
CA ALA A 163 12.11 17.84 -2.56
C ALA A 163 11.56 18.36 -1.21
N GLU A 164 10.59 19.26 -1.25
CA GLU A 164 10.02 19.96 -0.09
C GLU A 164 8.77 19.28 0.46
N ARG A 165 8.31 18.20 -0.19
CA ARG A 165 7.02 17.56 0.07
C ARG A 165 7.20 16.09 0.45
N LEU A 166 6.21 15.55 1.17
CA LEU A 166 6.07 14.11 1.33
C LEU A 166 5.86 13.47 -0.05
N ASN A 167 6.63 12.43 -0.36
CA ASN A 167 6.51 11.66 -1.59
C ASN A 167 6.00 10.25 -1.27
N LEU A 168 4.81 9.92 -1.79
CA LEU A 168 4.22 8.58 -1.72
C LEU A 168 4.58 7.84 -3.00
N VAL A 169 5.53 6.92 -2.93
CA VAL A 169 5.98 6.09 -4.05
C VAL A 169 5.11 4.86 -4.13
N VAL A 170 4.50 4.62 -5.30
CA VAL A 170 3.55 3.52 -5.50
C VAL A 170 4.04 2.56 -6.58
N ASP A 171 4.08 1.29 -6.21
CA ASP A 171 4.30 0.14 -7.09
C ASP A 171 3.53 -1.06 -6.52
N PRO A 172 2.60 -1.68 -7.23
CA PRO A 172 1.78 -2.75 -6.68
C PRO A 172 2.57 -3.98 -6.18
N MET A 173 3.79 -4.20 -6.67
CA MET A 173 4.56 -5.41 -6.40
C MET A 173 5.97 -5.09 -5.93
N LEU A 174 6.28 -5.32 -4.65
CA LEU A 174 7.64 -5.27 -4.12
C LEU A 174 8.26 -6.69 -4.14
N ALA A 175 8.59 -7.17 -5.35
CA ALA A 175 9.14 -8.51 -5.58
C ALA A 175 10.64 -8.58 -5.23
N THR A 176 11.54 -8.27 -6.17
CA THR A 176 12.99 -8.13 -5.92
C THR A 176 13.37 -6.79 -5.33
N ALA A 177 12.45 -5.84 -5.34
CA ALA A 177 12.60 -4.43 -4.97
C ALA A 177 13.53 -3.58 -5.87
N ASN A 178 14.10 -4.11 -6.94
CA ASN A 178 15.06 -3.37 -7.76
C ASN A 178 14.49 -2.03 -8.28
N SER A 179 13.25 -2.02 -8.81
CA SER A 179 12.60 -0.79 -9.29
C SER A 179 12.33 0.19 -8.15
N GLY A 180 11.84 -0.30 -7.01
CA GLY A 180 11.59 0.52 -5.82
C GLY A 180 12.87 1.15 -5.27
N ILE A 181 13.94 0.36 -5.16
CA ILE A 181 15.27 0.83 -4.69
C ILE A 181 15.80 1.92 -5.64
N ALA A 182 15.78 1.67 -6.94
CA ALA A 182 16.27 2.64 -7.93
C ALA A 182 15.44 3.93 -7.91
N ALA A 183 14.09 3.83 -7.81
CA ALA A 183 13.20 4.98 -7.74
C ALA A 183 13.46 5.84 -6.49
N ILE A 184 13.58 5.21 -5.31
CA ILE A 184 13.89 5.89 -4.06
C ILE A 184 15.28 6.52 -4.10
N SER A 185 16.30 5.83 -4.62
CA SER A 185 17.64 6.40 -4.83
C SER A 185 17.58 7.66 -5.67
N ARG A 186 16.86 7.60 -6.79
CA ARG A 186 16.69 8.74 -7.69
C ARG A 186 15.99 9.94 -7.04
N LEU A 187 14.97 9.70 -6.24
CA LEU A 187 14.30 10.76 -5.49
C LEU A 187 15.23 11.39 -4.44
N LYS A 188 16.03 10.59 -3.75
CA LYS A 188 17.04 11.09 -2.79
C LYS A 188 18.12 11.92 -3.48
N GLU A 189 18.59 11.55 -4.67
CA GLU A 189 19.50 12.36 -5.49
C GLU A 189 18.89 13.73 -5.87
N LYS A 190 17.56 13.81 -6.02
CA LYS A 190 16.82 15.05 -6.24
C LYS A 190 16.57 15.85 -4.95
N GLY A 191 17.10 15.39 -3.82
CA GLY A 191 16.98 16.09 -2.54
C GLY A 191 15.74 15.72 -1.72
N VAL A 192 14.90 14.79 -2.19
CA VAL A 192 13.71 14.34 -1.43
C VAL A 192 14.15 13.63 -0.15
N ARG A 193 13.55 14.01 0.98
CA ARG A 193 13.85 13.42 2.28
C ARG A 193 12.66 12.73 2.94
N ASP A 194 11.45 13.19 2.67
CA ASP A 194 10.23 12.58 3.21
C ASP A 194 9.62 11.64 2.15
N LEU A 195 9.88 10.35 2.34
CA LEU A 195 9.56 9.28 1.38
C LEU A 195 8.78 8.17 2.09
N ARG A 196 7.78 7.62 1.41
CA ARG A 196 7.07 6.40 1.83
C ARG A 196 6.87 5.51 0.62
N MET A 197 7.10 4.21 0.80
CA MET A 197 6.84 3.20 -0.24
C MET A 197 5.53 2.49 0.05
N MET A 198 4.67 2.33 -0.96
CA MET A 198 3.40 1.62 -0.86
C MET A 198 3.33 0.52 -1.91
N SER A 199 3.09 -0.74 -1.48
CA SER A 199 2.94 -1.89 -2.38
C SER A 199 1.82 -2.80 -1.93
N ILE A 200 1.02 -3.32 -2.88
CA ILE A 200 -0.10 -4.22 -2.56
C ILE A 200 0.43 -5.54 -2.02
N LEU A 201 1.41 -6.13 -2.71
CA LEU A 201 2.11 -7.34 -2.25
C LEU A 201 3.61 -7.11 -2.17
N ALA A 202 4.23 -7.79 -1.21
CA ALA A 202 5.68 -7.85 -1.08
C ALA A 202 6.17 -9.29 -0.87
N ALA A 203 7.41 -9.57 -1.29
CA ALA A 203 8.15 -10.77 -0.91
C ALA A 203 9.15 -10.44 0.21
N PRO A 204 9.45 -11.39 1.11
CA PRO A 204 10.46 -11.21 2.16
C PRO A 204 11.84 -10.81 1.62
N GLU A 205 12.23 -11.38 0.47
CA GLU A 205 13.48 -11.07 -0.21
C GLU A 205 13.53 -9.61 -0.65
N GLY A 206 12.45 -9.11 -1.24
CA GLY A 206 12.35 -7.71 -1.66
C GLY A 206 12.33 -6.75 -0.49
N LEU A 207 11.60 -7.06 0.57
CA LEU A 207 11.60 -6.27 1.80
C LEU A 207 12.99 -6.18 2.42
N THR A 208 13.72 -7.30 2.44
CA THR A 208 15.10 -7.35 2.96
C THR A 208 16.04 -6.49 2.13
N ALA A 209 15.98 -6.62 0.80
CA ALA A 209 16.80 -5.84 -0.12
C ALA A 209 16.49 -4.33 -0.01
N PHE A 210 15.19 -3.98 0.03
CA PHE A 210 14.75 -2.59 0.16
C PHE A 210 15.21 -1.97 1.48
N ALA A 211 15.04 -2.69 2.60
CA ALA A 211 15.45 -2.24 3.92
C ALA A 211 16.98 -2.07 4.04
N ALA A 212 17.77 -2.91 3.37
CA ALA A 212 19.23 -2.77 3.32
C ALA A 212 19.65 -1.51 2.54
N ALA A 213 18.96 -1.17 1.44
CA ALA A 213 19.26 -0.01 0.63
C ALA A 213 18.73 1.31 1.22
N HIS A 214 17.52 1.26 1.79
CA HIS A 214 16.79 2.42 2.29
C HIS A 214 16.16 2.17 3.67
N PRO A 215 16.96 2.02 4.73
CA PRO A 215 16.47 1.71 6.08
C PRO A 215 15.65 2.85 6.71
N ASP A 216 15.76 4.04 6.17
CA ASP A 216 15.07 5.26 6.60
C ASP A 216 13.67 5.45 5.98
N VAL A 217 13.33 4.68 4.92
CA VAL A 217 12.08 4.83 4.18
C VAL A 217 11.01 3.86 4.70
N PRO A 218 9.89 4.36 5.28
CA PRO A 218 8.76 3.53 5.67
C PRO A 218 8.14 2.80 4.47
N VAL A 219 7.80 1.52 4.68
CA VAL A 219 7.16 0.66 3.69
C VAL A 219 5.78 0.23 4.19
N PHE A 220 4.75 0.49 3.38
CA PHE A 220 3.38 0.06 3.63
C PHE A 220 3.01 -1.03 2.64
N VAL A 221 2.57 -2.18 3.12
CA VAL A 221 2.16 -3.32 2.28
C VAL A 221 0.79 -3.83 2.68
N GLY A 222 0.02 -4.27 1.68
CA GLY A 222 -1.27 -4.93 1.92
C GLY A 222 -1.08 -6.33 2.48
N GLU A 223 -0.12 -7.09 1.93
CA GLU A 223 0.22 -8.44 2.40
C GLU A 223 1.66 -8.80 2.03
N VAL A 224 2.31 -9.61 2.89
CA VAL A 224 3.62 -10.20 2.61
C VAL A 224 3.43 -11.67 2.28
N ASP A 225 3.83 -12.07 1.09
CA ASP A 225 3.74 -13.43 0.59
C ASP A 225 4.93 -14.30 1.01
N GLU A 226 4.94 -15.58 0.57
CA GLU A 226 5.87 -16.56 1.09
C GLU A 226 7.32 -16.34 0.61
N ARG A 227 7.51 -16.08 -0.70
CA ARG A 227 8.83 -16.02 -1.36
C ARG A 227 8.76 -15.54 -2.80
N LEU A 228 9.90 -15.42 -3.43
CA LEU A 228 10.03 -15.34 -4.89
C LEU A 228 10.22 -16.73 -5.51
N ASN A 229 9.74 -16.92 -6.75
CA ASN A 229 10.12 -18.05 -7.56
C ASN A 229 11.42 -17.76 -8.36
N GLU A 230 11.91 -18.76 -9.12
CA GLU A 230 13.14 -18.65 -9.93
C GLU A 230 13.10 -17.54 -10.98
N LYS A 231 11.90 -17.09 -11.39
CA LYS A 231 11.71 -16.00 -12.36
C LYS A 231 11.52 -14.62 -11.68
N GLY A 232 11.60 -14.57 -10.33
CA GLY A 232 11.43 -13.35 -9.57
C GLY A 232 9.97 -12.93 -9.36
N TYR A 233 8.99 -13.82 -9.58
CA TYR A 233 7.59 -13.56 -9.23
C TYR A 233 7.32 -13.91 -7.77
N ILE A 234 6.45 -13.12 -7.14
CA ILE A 234 5.94 -13.38 -5.80
C ILE A 234 5.05 -14.64 -5.81
N VAL A 235 5.21 -15.50 -4.80
CA VAL A 235 4.44 -16.75 -4.63
C VAL A 235 3.75 -16.75 -3.26
N PRO A 236 2.43 -17.01 -3.22
CA PRO A 236 1.50 -17.32 -4.31
C PRO A 236 1.24 -16.15 -5.27
N GLY A 237 1.42 -14.90 -4.83
CA GLY A 237 1.34 -13.72 -5.67
C GLY A 237 -0.02 -13.46 -6.31
N LEU A 238 0.00 -12.65 -7.35
CA LEU A 238 -1.15 -12.35 -8.20
C LEU A 238 -0.79 -12.29 -9.70
N GLY A 239 0.41 -12.77 -10.07
CA GLY A 239 0.96 -12.65 -11.42
C GLY A 239 1.61 -11.28 -11.68
N ASP A 240 1.69 -10.86 -12.94
CA ASP A 240 2.18 -9.53 -13.31
C ASP A 240 1.06 -8.50 -13.16
N ALA A 241 1.25 -7.55 -12.24
CA ALA A 241 0.25 -6.53 -11.95
C ALA A 241 0.06 -5.53 -13.12
N GLY A 242 1.12 -5.25 -13.88
CA GLY A 242 1.08 -4.39 -15.05
C GLY A 242 0.26 -5.04 -16.18
N ASP A 243 0.61 -6.26 -16.55
CA ASP A 243 -0.08 -6.99 -17.61
C ASP A 243 -1.55 -7.25 -17.25
N ARG A 244 -1.83 -7.64 -16.01
CA ARG A 244 -3.20 -7.82 -15.54
C ARG A 244 -4.02 -6.52 -15.49
N SER A 245 -3.37 -5.39 -15.20
CA SER A 245 -4.03 -4.09 -15.22
C SER A 245 -4.34 -3.61 -16.62
N TYR A 246 -3.46 -3.86 -17.59
CA TYR A 246 -3.54 -3.27 -18.93
C TYR A 246 -3.95 -4.26 -20.01
N GLY A 247 -3.99 -5.57 -19.71
CA GLY A 247 -4.43 -6.61 -20.65
C GLY A 247 -3.38 -6.92 -21.71
N THR A 248 -2.08 -6.81 -21.35
CA THR A 248 -0.93 -7.12 -22.22
C THR A 248 -0.27 -8.43 -21.86
#